data_60eb4d409ff3309def30ecfc8633c345
#
_entry.id   60eb4d409ff3309def30ecfc8633c345
#
_cell.length_a   1.000
_cell.length_b   1.000
_cell.length_c   1.000
_cell.angle_alpha   90.00
_cell.angle_beta   90.00
_cell.angle_gamma   90.00
#
_symmetry.space_group_name_H-M   'P 1'
#
loop_
_entity.id
_entity.type
_entity.pdbx_description
1 polymer ?
#
loop_
_entity_poly.entity_id
_entity_poly.type
_entity_poly.pdbx_seq_one_letter_code
_entity_poly.pdbx_strand_id
1 'polypeptide(L)'
;MSGHSKWHNIQKTKGAADAKRSAAFTKIAKEIIVAVKQGGSGDPANNSRLATVIAKAKANNMPNDNIKRTIDKALGSGNTDNYESVTYEGYGPGGVAVIVEALTDNRQRTAPEVRHYFDKFGKGMGAQGCVSWSFDRKGVIIIDNEDGDYDEDTVMMDALEAGAADFAADGPVFEITTDPDAFNDVIAALEAKGYTFVSADISLVPQTYVKLTSEEDIKNMEKLLDMLDDNEDVQNTYHNWETED
;
A
#
# COMPACT_ATOMS: atom_id res chain seq x y z
N MET A 1 -0.61 -3.94 17.60
CA MET A 1 0.56 -3.35 16.91
C MET A 1 0.30 -3.47 15.43
N SER A 2 -0.13 -2.38 14.79
CA SER A 2 -0.67 -2.37 13.43
C SER A 2 0.39 -2.16 12.32
N GLY A 3 1.60 -1.71 12.69
CA GLY A 3 2.67 -1.32 11.77
C GLY A 3 3.47 -2.43 11.13
N HIS A 4 3.49 -3.60 11.74
CA HIS A 4 4.37 -4.68 11.30
C HIS A 4 4.15 -5.10 9.84
N SER A 5 2.92 -5.23 9.37
CA SER A 5 2.67 -5.66 8.00
C SER A 5 3.10 -4.63 6.97
N LYS A 6 2.91 -3.33 7.26
CA LYS A 6 3.29 -2.25 6.34
C LYS A 6 4.79 -2.01 6.34
N TRP A 7 5.42 -1.96 7.51
CA TRP A 7 6.87 -1.81 7.65
C TRP A 7 7.62 -2.99 7.03
N HIS A 8 7.20 -4.24 7.30
CA HIS A 8 7.77 -5.42 6.69
C HIS A 8 7.72 -5.35 5.16
N ASN A 9 6.60 -4.92 4.57
CA ASN A 9 6.49 -4.70 3.13
C ASN A 9 7.44 -3.60 2.63
N ILE A 10 7.63 -2.52 3.40
CA ILE A 10 8.56 -1.43 3.07
C ILE A 10 10.01 -1.93 3.13
N GLN A 11 10.40 -2.64 4.18
CA GLN A 11 11.76 -3.23 4.29
C GLN A 11 12.06 -4.20 3.15
N LYS A 12 11.11 -5.06 2.80
CA LYS A 12 11.24 -6.01 1.70
C LYS A 12 11.47 -5.32 0.35
N THR A 13 10.96 -4.11 0.16
CA THR A 13 11.17 -3.30 -1.05
C THR A 13 12.44 -2.46 -1.02
N LYS A 14 12.94 -2.05 0.17
CA LYS A 14 14.16 -1.22 0.33
C LYS A 14 15.43 -1.91 -0.21
N GLY A 15 15.48 -3.25 -0.24
CA GLY A 15 16.62 -4.06 -0.75
C GLY A 15 16.43 -4.67 -2.14
N ALA A 16 15.39 -4.30 -2.87
CA ALA A 16 15.01 -5.01 -4.08
C ALA A 16 15.80 -4.59 -5.32
N ALA A 17 16.30 -5.60 -6.05
CA ALA A 17 16.99 -5.47 -7.33
C ALA A 17 16.16 -4.73 -8.40
N ASP A 18 16.81 -4.30 -9.49
CA ASP A 18 16.23 -3.51 -10.58
C ASP A 18 14.91 -4.06 -11.15
N ALA A 19 14.68 -5.38 -11.10
CA ALA A 19 13.44 -6.01 -11.54
C ALA A 19 12.22 -5.59 -10.69
N LYS A 20 12.35 -5.55 -9.35
CA LYS A 20 11.28 -5.09 -8.45
C LYS A 20 11.00 -3.60 -8.61
N ARG A 21 12.04 -2.80 -8.89
CA ARG A 21 11.88 -1.38 -9.20
C ARG A 21 11.09 -1.16 -10.49
N SER A 22 11.36 -1.96 -11.52
CA SER A 22 10.62 -1.92 -12.79
C SER A 22 9.14 -2.30 -12.59
N ALA A 23 8.84 -3.34 -11.79
CA ALA A 23 7.48 -3.73 -11.45
C ALA A 23 6.74 -2.61 -10.70
N ALA A 24 7.38 -1.98 -9.71
CA ALA A 24 6.82 -0.85 -8.98
C ALA A 24 6.49 0.33 -9.93
N PHE A 25 7.37 0.63 -10.89
CA PHE A 25 7.10 1.68 -11.87
C PHE A 25 5.92 1.33 -12.79
N THR A 26 5.75 0.06 -13.15
CA THR A 26 4.60 -0.40 -13.94
C THR A 26 3.29 -0.21 -13.18
N LYS A 27 3.25 -0.58 -11.89
CA LYS A 27 2.09 -0.37 -11.01
C LYS A 27 1.74 1.11 -10.89
N ILE A 28 2.70 1.96 -10.58
CA ILE A 28 2.52 3.42 -10.48
C ILE A 28 2.08 4.03 -11.82
N ALA A 29 2.61 3.56 -12.95
CA ALA A 29 2.19 4.04 -14.26
C ALA A 29 0.72 3.77 -14.54
N LYS A 30 0.18 2.60 -14.15
CA LYS A 30 -1.25 2.29 -14.22
C LYS A 30 -2.08 3.27 -13.38
N GLU A 31 -1.64 3.57 -12.15
CA GLU A 31 -2.30 4.54 -11.28
C GLU A 31 -2.33 5.95 -11.89
N ILE A 32 -1.22 6.40 -12.51
CA ILE A 32 -1.16 7.69 -13.23
C ILE A 32 -2.18 7.71 -14.38
N ILE A 33 -2.24 6.66 -15.21
CA ILE A 33 -3.18 6.58 -16.33
C ILE A 33 -4.62 6.70 -15.82
N VAL A 34 -4.97 5.98 -14.77
CA VAL A 34 -6.30 6.03 -14.18
C VAL A 34 -6.61 7.42 -13.60
N ALA A 35 -5.65 8.01 -12.87
CA ALA A 35 -5.82 9.33 -12.28
C ALA A 35 -6.07 10.41 -13.37
N VAL A 36 -5.32 10.37 -14.46
CA VAL A 36 -5.51 11.29 -15.61
C VAL A 36 -6.86 11.08 -16.26
N LYS A 37 -7.25 9.83 -16.56
CA LYS A 37 -8.52 9.52 -17.24
C LYS A 37 -9.74 9.88 -16.39
N GLN A 38 -9.74 9.58 -15.11
CA GLN A 38 -10.86 9.86 -14.21
C GLN A 38 -10.94 11.35 -13.83
N GLY A 39 -9.79 12.00 -13.65
CA GLY A 39 -9.74 13.42 -13.32
C GLY A 39 -9.85 14.34 -14.54
N GLY A 40 -9.76 13.80 -15.77
CA GLY A 40 -9.89 14.56 -17.02
C GLY A 40 -8.78 15.58 -17.27
N SER A 41 -7.73 15.61 -16.45
CA SER A 41 -6.61 16.55 -16.54
C SER A 41 -5.27 15.87 -16.27
N GLY A 42 -4.28 16.20 -17.10
CA GLY A 42 -2.88 15.82 -16.88
C GLY A 42 -2.10 16.83 -16.03
N ASP A 43 -2.74 17.89 -15.57
CA ASP A 43 -2.15 18.89 -14.69
C ASP A 43 -2.47 18.55 -13.23
N PRO A 44 -1.45 18.25 -12.38
CA PRO A 44 -1.69 17.94 -10.97
C PRO A 44 -2.32 19.09 -10.17
N ALA A 45 -2.19 20.34 -10.62
CA ALA A 45 -2.84 21.47 -9.97
C ALA A 45 -4.39 21.40 -10.11
N ASN A 46 -4.88 20.74 -11.16
CA ASN A 46 -6.30 20.57 -11.46
C ASN A 46 -6.79 19.14 -11.24
N ASN A 47 -5.95 18.25 -10.72
CA ASN A 47 -6.25 16.84 -10.50
C ASN A 47 -5.54 16.35 -9.22
N SER A 48 -6.24 16.42 -8.08
CA SER A 48 -5.69 16.07 -6.77
C SER A 48 -5.24 14.61 -6.69
N ARG A 49 -5.99 13.69 -7.33
CA ARG A 49 -5.59 12.28 -7.41
C ARG A 49 -4.28 12.10 -8.15
N LEU A 50 -4.10 12.80 -9.28
CA LEU A 50 -2.85 12.77 -10.03
C LEU A 50 -1.69 13.35 -9.21
N ALA A 51 -1.93 14.44 -8.46
CA ALA A 51 -0.93 15.02 -7.56
C ALA A 51 -0.43 13.99 -6.53
N THR A 52 -1.34 13.26 -5.89
CA THR A 52 -1.01 12.19 -4.93
C THR A 52 -0.19 11.07 -5.58
N VAL A 53 -0.61 10.61 -6.78
CA VAL A 53 0.12 9.53 -7.48
C VAL A 53 1.51 10.00 -7.96
N ILE A 54 1.65 11.26 -8.36
CA ILE A 54 2.98 11.84 -8.70
C ILE A 54 3.88 11.90 -7.47
N ALA A 55 3.35 12.28 -6.29
CA ALA A 55 4.12 12.26 -5.05
C ALA A 55 4.60 10.83 -4.72
N LYS A 56 3.72 9.82 -4.82
CA LYS A 56 4.07 8.40 -4.69
C LYS A 56 5.14 7.96 -5.69
N ALA A 57 5.04 8.40 -6.97
CA ALA A 57 6.02 8.09 -8.00
C ALA A 57 7.41 8.64 -7.67
N LYS A 58 7.48 9.89 -7.19
CA LYS A 58 8.73 10.54 -6.77
C LYS A 58 9.33 9.87 -5.54
N ALA A 59 8.53 9.51 -4.54
CA ALA A 59 8.96 8.78 -3.36
C ALA A 59 9.57 7.40 -3.72
N ASN A 60 9.08 6.78 -4.79
CA ASN A 60 9.63 5.53 -5.35
C ASN A 60 10.78 5.76 -6.36
N ASN A 61 11.34 6.96 -6.42
CA ASN A 61 12.42 7.34 -7.34
C ASN A 61 12.09 7.10 -8.83
N MET A 62 10.82 7.21 -9.24
CA MET A 62 10.44 7.14 -10.64
C MET A 62 10.93 8.41 -11.37
N PRO A 63 11.69 8.28 -12.48
CA PRO A 63 12.19 9.43 -13.21
C PRO A 63 11.08 10.36 -13.71
N ASN A 64 11.28 11.67 -13.60
CA ASN A 64 10.30 12.67 -14.06
C ASN A 64 9.89 12.49 -15.53
N ASP A 65 10.82 12.06 -16.39
CA ASP A 65 10.53 11.78 -17.80
C ASP A 65 9.56 10.60 -17.98
N ASN A 66 9.62 9.59 -17.09
CA ASN A 66 8.69 8.46 -17.12
C ASN A 66 7.30 8.91 -16.67
N ILE A 67 7.22 9.73 -15.60
CA ILE A 67 5.96 10.32 -15.13
C ILE A 67 5.31 11.12 -16.25
N LYS A 68 6.05 12.06 -16.85
CA LYS A 68 5.57 12.92 -17.93
C LYS A 68 5.10 12.10 -19.14
N ARG A 69 5.92 11.14 -19.59
CA ARG A 69 5.57 10.26 -20.73
C ARG A 69 4.29 9.46 -20.46
N THR A 70 4.08 9.00 -19.23
CA THR A 70 2.87 8.27 -18.85
C THR A 70 1.64 9.17 -18.87
N ILE A 71 1.75 10.41 -18.36
CA ILE A 71 0.69 11.42 -18.43
C ILE A 71 0.34 11.74 -19.88
N ASP A 72 1.35 12.02 -20.72
CA ASP A 72 1.17 12.33 -22.13
C ASP A 72 0.49 11.17 -22.88
N LYS A 73 0.90 9.93 -22.59
CA LYS A 73 0.26 8.71 -23.12
C LYS A 73 -1.21 8.63 -22.68
N ALA A 74 -1.52 8.94 -21.44
CA ALA A 74 -2.90 8.86 -20.90
C ALA A 74 -3.83 9.90 -21.53
N LEU A 75 -3.31 11.10 -21.87
CA LEU A 75 -4.04 12.18 -22.54
C LEU A 75 -4.22 11.94 -24.04
N GLY A 76 -3.38 11.10 -24.64
CA GLY A 76 -3.39 10.84 -26.08
C GLY A 76 -4.71 10.19 -26.53
N SER A 77 -5.26 10.65 -27.66
CA SER A 77 -6.52 10.16 -28.23
C SER A 77 -6.49 8.70 -28.71
N GLY A 78 -5.31 8.07 -28.74
CA GLY A 78 -5.09 6.66 -29.08
C GLY A 78 -4.98 5.72 -27.88
N ASN A 79 -5.06 6.23 -26.65
CA ASN A 79 -4.94 5.38 -25.47
C ASN A 79 -6.26 4.63 -25.19
N THR A 80 -6.27 3.34 -25.55
CA THR A 80 -7.37 2.40 -25.30
C THR A 80 -7.27 1.70 -23.94
N ASP A 81 -6.19 1.93 -23.17
CA ASP A 81 -5.97 1.30 -21.86
C ASP A 81 -7.14 1.69 -20.93
N ASN A 82 -7.99 0.75 -20.61
CA ASN A 82 -9.15 0.96 -19.73
C ASN A 82 -8.99 0.11 -18.49
N TYR A 83 -8.25 0.65 -17.49
CA TYR A 83 -8.06 -0.03 -16.23
C TYR A 83 -9.27 0.13 -15.32
N GLU A 84 -9.69 -0.97 -14.72
CA GLU A 84 -10.70 -1.02 -13.67
C GLU A 84 -10.09 -1.48 -12.34
N SER A 85 -10.56 -0.89 -11.25
CA SER A 85 -10.19 -1.31 -9.90
C SER A 85 -11.06 -2.50 -9.49
N VAL A 86 -10.42 -3.55 -9.00
CA VAL A 86 -11.09 -4.78 -8.54
C VAL A 86 -10.50 -5.16 -7.20
N THR A 87 -11.35 -5.53 -6.25
CA THR A 87 -10.93 -6.07 -4.96
C THR A 87 -11.23 -7.56 -4.90
N TYR A 88 -10.23 -8.35 -4.52
CA TYR A 88 -10.37 -9.77 -4.22
C TYR A 88 -10.13 -9.98 -2.73
N GLU A 89 -10.89 -10.90 -2.16
CA GLU A 89 -10.83 -11.23 -0.74
C GLU A 89 -10.68 -12.72 -0.55
N GLY A 90 -9.96 -13.15 0.46
CA GLY A 90 -9.78 -14.57 0.74
C GLY A 90 -9.04 -14.82 2.04
N TYR A 91 -8.75 -16.08 2.26
CA TYR A 91 -8.03 -16.53 3.44
C TYR A 91 -6.69 -17.16 3.05
N GLY A 92 -5.64 -16.71 3.70
CA GLY A 92 -4.33 -17.34 3.73
C GLY A 92 -4.30 -18.55 4.67
N PRO A 93 -3.11 -19.16 4.85
CA PRO A 93 -2.88 -20.19 5.87
C PRO A 93 -3.30 -19.74 7.26
N GLY A 94 -3.68 -20.68 8.11
CA GLY A 94 -4.07 -20.39 9.50
C GLY A 94 -5.31 -19.50 9.67
N GLY A 95 -6.02 -19.19 8.58
CA GLY A 95 -7.16 -18.28 8.60
C GLY A 95 -6.80 -16.79 8.55
N VAL A 96 -5.60 -16.46 8.12
CA VAL A 96 -5.18 -15.07 7.87
C VAL A 96 -6.10 -14.45 6.82
N ALA A 97 -6.75 -13.34 7.16
CA ALA A 97 -7.55 -12.58 6.23
C ALA A 97 -6.65 -11.80 5.25
N VAL A 98 -6.97 -11.85 3.95
CA VAL A 98 -6.19 -11.18 2.90
C VAL A 98 -7.13 -10.43 1.96
N ILE A 99 -6.83 -9.14 1.75
CA ILE A 99 -7.49 -8.28 0.75
C ILE A 99 -6.46 -7.92 -0.31
N VAL A 100 -6.86 -8.04 -1.57
CA VAL A 100 -6.03 -7.73 -2.74
C VAL A 100 -6.72 -6.67 -3.57
N GLU A 101 -6.12 -5.50 -3.68
CA GLU A 101 -6.56 -4.46 -4.60
C GLU A 101 -5.79 -4.58 -5.92
N ALA A 102 -6.50 -4.76 -7.00
CA ALA A 102 -5.94 -4.87 -8.33
C ALA A 102 -6.44 -3.75 -9.26
N LEU A 103 -5.57 -3.36 -10.18
CA LEU A 103 -5.86 -2.41 -11.24
C LEU A 103 -5.56 -3.08 -12.58
N THR A 104 -6.59 -3.55 -13.26
CA THR A 104 -6.46 -4.40 -14.44
C THR A 104 -7.23 -3.89 -15.63
N ASP A 105 -6.70 -4.13 -16.82
CA ASP A 105 -7.38 -3.97 -18.10
C ASP A 105 -8.13 -5.25 -18.53
N ASN A 106 -7.95 -6.36 -17.79
CA ASN A 106 -8.54 -7.66 -18.13
C ASN A 106 -8.85 -8.51 -16.89
N ARG A 107 -10.07 -8.37 -16.35
CA ARG A 107 -10.53 -9.15 -15.19
C ARG A 107 -10.54 -10.66 -15.44
N GLN A 108 -10.74 -11.08 -16.71
CA GLN A 108 -10.77 -12.51 -17.05
C GLN A 108 -9.38 -13.15 -16.99
N ARG A 109 -8.31 -12.36 -17.08
CA ARG A 109 -6.94 -12.77 -16.82
C ARG A 109 -6.62 -12.73 -15.31
N THR A 110 -6.86 -11.60 -14.68
CA THR A 110 -6.41 -11.35 -13.30
C THR A 110 -7.14 -12.21 -12.26
N ALA A 111 -8.47 -12.39 -12.39
CA ALA A 111 -9.24 -13.13 -11.39
C ALA A 111 -8.82 -14.62 -11.27
N PRO A 112 -8.60 -15.38 -12.35
CA PRO A 112 -8.07 -16.74 -12.27
C PRO A 112 -6.66 -16.81 -11.69
N GLU A 113 -5.78 -15.84 -12.01
CA GLU A 113 -4.42 -15.80 -11.47
C GLU A 113 -4.44 -15.59 -9.94
N VAL A 114 -5.15 -14.57 -9.45
CA VAL A 114 -5.30 -14.31 -8.02
C VAL A 114 -5.94 -15.52 -7.32
N ARG A 115 -6.99 -16.11 -7.90
CA ARG A 115 -7.61 -17.33 -7.38
C ARG A 115 -6.61 -18.47 -7.26
N HIS A 116 -5.78 -18.68 -8.30
CA HIS A 116 -4.75 -19.73 -8.28
C HIS A 116 -3.76 -19.55 -7.11
N TYR A 117 -3.36 -18.32 -6.79
CA TYR A 117 -2.46 -18.07 -5.67
C TYR A 117 -3.11 -18.43 -4.34
N PHE A 118 -4.36 -18.01 -4.12
CA PHE A 118 -5.13 -18.38 -2.93
C PHE A 118 -5.38 -19.88 -2.81
N ASP A 119 -5.71 -20.56 -3.91
CA ASP A 119 -5.99 -22.01 -3.91
C ASP A 119 -4.71 -22.82 -3.65
N LYS A 120 -3.57 -22.33 -4.13
CA LYS A 120 -2.30 -23.05 -4.02
C LYS A 120 -1.60 -22.86 -2.67
N PHE A 121 -1.64 -21.66 -2.11
CA PHE A 121 -0.88 -21.30 -0.92
C PHE A 121 -1.77 -20.91 0.27
N GLY A 122 -3.05 -20.65 0.06
CA GLY A 122 -4.02 -20.24 1.07
C GLY A 122 -5.10 -21.27 1.33
N LYS A 123 -6.27 -20.77 1.72
CA LYS A 123 -7.50 -21.54 1.95
C LYS A 123 -8.58 -21.22 0.91
N GLY A 124 -8.22 -20.49 -0.13
CA GLY A 124 -9.10 -20.11 -1.22
C GLY A 124 -9.56 -18.68 -1.20
N MET A 125 -9.95 -18.21 -2.39
CA MET A 125 -10.55 -16.90 -2.58
C MET A 125 -12.04 -16.95 -2.23
N GLY A 126 -12.48 -16.03 -1.36
CA GLY A 126 -13.87 -15.91 -0.91
C GLY A 126 -14.74 -15.00 -1.79
N ALA A 127 -15.97 -14.79 -1.34
CA ALA A 127 -16.84 -13.78 -1.92
C ALA A 127 -16.42 -12.38 -1.44
N GLN A 128 -16.77 -11.36 -2.19
CA GLN A 128 -16.58 -9.97 -1.77
C GLN A 128 -17.26 -9.70 -0.44
N GLY A 129 -16.57 -9.04 0.49
CA GLY A 129 -17.06 -8.77 1.84
C GLY A 129 -16.75 -9.88 2.85
N CYS A 130 -16.07 -10.98 2.45
CA CYS A 130 -15.83 -12.10 3.37
C CYS A 130 -14.79 -11.77 4.47
N VAL A 131 -13.86 -10.83 4.23
CA VAL A 131 -12.85 -10.41 5.21
C VAL A 131 -12.76 -8.91 5.43
N SER A 132 -13.26 -8.08 4.51
CA SER A 132 -13.12 -6.62 4.57
C SER A 132 -13.79 -5.98 5.79
N TRP A 133 -14.77 -6.64 6.39
CA TRP A 133 -15.41 -6.21 7.64
C TRP A 133 -14.45 -6.18 8.84
N SER A 134 -13.32 -6.90 8.77
CA SER A 134 -12.31 -6.97 9.83
C SER A 134 -11.17 -5.97 9.64
N PHE A 135 -11.29 -5.05 8.68
CA PHE A 135 -10.32 -4.00 8.41
C PHE A 135 -10.97 -2.63 8.48
N ASP A 136 -10.25 -1.68 9.06
CA ASP A 136 -10.63 -0.27 9.08
C ASP A 136 -9.79 0.51 8.09
N ARG A 137 -10.41 1.48 7.42
CA ARG A 137 -9.69 2.41 6.57
C ARG A 137 -9.12 3.53 7.43
N LYS A 138 -7.79 3.66 7.47
CA LYS A 138 -7.07 4.66 8.29
C LYS A 138 -5.97 5.33 7.48
N GLY A 139 -5.62 6.55 7.87
CA GLY A 139 -4.35 7.13 7.49
C GLY A 139 -3.23 6.44 8.27
N VAL A 140 -2.16 6.04 7.59
CA VAL A 140 -0.97 5.42 8.21
C VAL A 140 0.26 6.16 7.76
N ILE A 141 1.01 6.69 8.72
CA ILE A 141 2.25 7.43 8.52
C ILE A 141 3.36 6.65 9.21
N ILE A 142 4.44 6.35 8.48
CA ILE A 142 5.59 5.62 9.00
C ILE A 142 6.82 6.55 9.03
N ILE A 143 7.43 6.65 10.18
CA ILE A 143 8.70 7.35 10.41
C ILE A 143 9.76 6.30 10.72
N ASP A 144 10.87 6.33 10.00
CA ASP A 144 12.08 5.55 10.27
C ASP A 144 13.01 6.40 11.15
N ASN A 145 13.36 5.90 12.31
CA ASN A 145 14.24 6.55 13.29
C ASN A 145 15.49 5.69 13.56
N GLU A 146 15.98 4.92 12.57
CA GLU A 146 17.21 4.11 12.72
C GLU A 146 18.42 4.95 13.13
N ASP A 147 18.48 6.21 12.66
CA ASP A 147 19.55 7.15 12.99
C ASP A 147 19.39 7.80 14.38
N GLY A 148 18.24 7.62 15.05
CA GLY A 148 17.96 8.16 16.39
C GLY A 148 17.75 9.69 16.41
N ASP A 149 17.32 10.27 15.29
CA ASP A 149 17.15 11.72 15.13
C ASP A 149 15.93 12.25 15.88
N TYR A 150 14.97 11.39 16.21
CA TYR A 150 13.71 11.77 16.86
C TYR A 150 13.55 11.10 18.22
N ASP A 151 13.12 11.87 19.21
CA ASP A 151 12.71 11.38 20.52
C ASP A 151 11.27 10.85 20.46
N GLU A 152 11.06 9.62 20.91
CA GLU A 152 9.77 8.90 20.81
C GLU A 152 8.64 9.66 21.49
N ASP A 153 8.85 10.14 22.73
CA ASP A 153 7.84 10.87 23.49
C ASP A 153 7.46 12.18 22.78
N THR A 154 8.44 12.85 22.19
CA THR A 154 8.22 14.08 21.42
C THR A 154 7.39 13.83 20.17
N VAL A 155 7.74 12.78 19.39
CA VAL A 155 6.97 12.41 18.18
C VAL A 155 5.54 12.03 18.54
N MET A 156 5.35 11.24 19.61
CA MET A 156 4.03 10.86 20.07
C MET A 156 3.18 12.09 20.45
N MET A 157 3.74 13.02 21.23
CA MET A 157 3.04 14.24 21.62
C MET A 157 2.68 15.09 20.39
N ASP A 158 3.62 15.29 19.48
CA ASP A 158 3.43 16.06 18.26
C ASP A 158 2.37 15.45 17.35
N ALA A 159 2.34 14.12 17.23
CA ALA A 159 1.34 13.40 16.45
C ALA A 159 -0.07 13.55 17.04
N LEU A 160 -0.21 13.38 18.36
CA LEU A 160 -1.51 13.54 19.06
C LEU A 160 -2.00 15.00 19.00
N GLU A 161 -1.12 15.98 19.16
CA GLU A 161 -1.46 17.40 18.98
C GLU A 161 -1.92 17.72 17.56
N ALA A 162 -1.32 17.07 16.56
CA ALA A 162 -1.70 17.21 15.15
C ALA A 162 -3.06 16.57 14.82
N GLY A 163 -3.62 15.77 15.72
CA GLY A 163 -4.91 15.09 15.55
C GLY A 163 -4.80 13.62 15.12
N ALA A 164 -3.66 12.98 15.36
CA ALA A 164 -3.54 11.53 15.18
C ALA A 164 -4.49 10.77 16.12
N ALA A 165 -5.02 9.66 15.64
CA ALA A 165 -5.90 8.78 16.41
C ALA A 165 -5.11 7.85 17.33
N ASP A 166 -3.90 7.44 16.90
CA ASP A 166 -3.03 6.54 17.66
C ASP A 166 -1.57 6.69 17.23
N PHE A 167 -0.66 6.29 18.13
CA PHE A 167 0.78 6.23 17.92
C PHE A 167 1.31 4.91 18.47
N ALA A 168 2.17 4.25 17.70
CA ALA A 168 2.87 3.04 18.12
C ALA A 168 4.34 3.13 17.76
N ALA A 169 5.21 2.71 18.67
CA ALA A 169 6.63 2.54 18.42
C ALA A 169 7.00 1.05 18.42
N ASP A 170 7.83 0.67 17.46
CA ASP A 170 8.39 -0.66 17.35
C ASP A 170 9.86 -0.56 16.97
N GLY A 171 10.71 -0.67 17.98
CA GLY A 171 12.14 -0.37 17.82
C GLY A 171 12.35 1.03 17.24
N PRO A 172 13.06 1.15 16.12
CA PRO A 172 13.32 2.46 15.51
C PRO A 172 12.18 2.97 14.62
N VAL A 173 11.04 2.26 14.54
CA VAL A 173 9.95 2.61 13.64
C VAL A 173 8.79 3.19 14.41
N PHE A 174 8.31 4.35 14.00
CA PHE A 174 7.10 4.95 14.54
C PHE A 174 5.98 4.86 13.53
N GLU A 175 4.85 4.34 13.97
CA GLU A 175 3.61 4.32 13.21
C GLU A 175 2.60 5.27 13.83
N ILE A 176 2.09 6.19 13.02
CA ILE A 176 1.05 7.15 13.39
C ILE A 176 -0.19 6.79 12.58
N THR A 177 -1.31 6.56 13.25
CA THR A 177 -2.58 6.32 12.59
C THR A 177 -3.53 7.50 12.77
N THR A 178 -4.32 7.76 11.74
CA THR A 178 -5.30 8.87 11.73
C THR A 178 -6.63 8.38 11.19
N ASP A 179 -7.69 9.12 11.49
CA ASP A 179 -8.89 9.04 10.67
C ASP A 179 -8.57 9.49 9.24
N PRO A 180 -9.20 8.92 8.20
CA PRO A 180 -8.92 9.28 6.82
C PRO A 180 -9.11 10.76 6.51
N ASP A 181 -10.09 11.41 7.16
CA ASP A 181 -10.40 12.82 6.94
C ASP A 181 -9.36 13.76 7.59
N ALA A 182 -8.71 13.34 8.69
CA ALA A 182 -7.67 14.09 9.38
C ALA A 182 -6.26 13.89 8.77
N PHE A 183 -6.10 12.91 7.89
CA PHE A 183 -4.80 12.44 7.41
C PHE A 183 -3.92 13.55 6.81
N ASN A 184 -4.47 14.37 5.93
CA ASN A 184 -3.70 15.45 5.28
C ASN A 184 -3.29 16.56 6.25
N ASP A 185 -4.15 16.87 7.23
CA ASP A 185 -3.88 17.90 8.23
C ASP A 185 -2.77 17.44 9.17
N VAL A 186 -2.79 16.17 9.59
CA VAL A 186 -1.74 15.56 10.41
C VAL A 186 -0.40 15.55 9.68
N ILE A 187 -0.37 15.14 8.41
CA ILE A 187 0.85 15.18 7.58
C ILE A 187 1.41 16.61 7.55
N ALA A 188 0.59 17.60 7.19
CA ALA A 188 1.03 18.97 7.07
C ALA A 188 1.58 19.53 8.40
N ALA A 189 0.95 19.18 9.53
CA ALA A 189 1.41 19.59 10.85
C ALA A 189 2.76 18.96 11.23
N LEU A 190 2.94 17.67 10.94
CA LEU A 190 4.21 16.98 11.23
C LEU A 190 5.34 17.44 10.29
N GLU A 191 5.07 17.66 9.01
CA GLU A 191 6.05 18.24 8.07
C GLU A 191 6.49 19.64 8.52
N ALA A 192 5.57 20.46 9.01
CA ALA A 192 5.90 21.80 9.54
C ALA A 192 6.80 21.74 10.78
N LYS A 193 6.77 20.64 11.54
CA LYS A 193 7.68 20.37 12.68
C LYS A 193 9.00 19.74 12.23
N GLY A 194 9.16 19.41 10.94
CA GLY A 194 10.41 18.92 10.35
C GLY A 194 10.51 17.39 10.27
N TYR A 195 9.42 16.66 10.53
CA TYR A 195 9.43 15.19 10.37
C TYR A 195 9.44 14.78 8.91
N THR A 196 10.16 13.68 8.63
CA THR A 196 10.20 13.03 7.32
C THR A 196 9.56 11.63 7.40
N PHE A 197 8.83 11.25 6.37
CA PHE A 197 8.10 9.99 6.34
C PHE A 197 8.70 9.02 5.32
N VAL A 198 8.83 7.76 5.70
CA VAL A 198 9.14 6.67 4.76
C VAL A 198 7.91 6.33 3.92
N SER A 199 6.73 6.42 4.54
CA SER A 199 5.46 6.20 3.87
C SER A 199 4.36 7.00 4.59
N ALA A 200 3.43 7.54 3.80
CA ALA A 200 2.23 8.17 4.32
C ALA A 200 1.10 7.96 3.31
N ASP A 201 0.11 7.14 3.65
CA ASP A 201 -1.03 6.88 2.77
C ASP A 201 -2.26 6.33 3.54
N ILE A 202 -3.42 6.34 2.87
CA ILE A 202 -4.63 5.73 3.40
C ILE A 202 -4.54 4.22 3.15
N SER A 203 -4.66 3.43 4.20
CA SER A 203 -4.49 1.98 4.18
C SER A 203 -5.64 1.25 4.86
N LEU A 204 -5.77 -0.05 4.60
CA LEU A 204 -6.65 -0.94 5.34
C LEU A 204 -5.87 -1.56 6.50
N VAL A 205 -6.28 -1.25 7.72
CA VAL A 205 -5.64 -1.70 8.96
C VAL A 205 -6.52 -2.75 9.61
N PRO A 206 -6.00 -3.97 9.90
CA PRO A 206 -6.80 -5.01 10.51
C PRO A 206 -7.15 -4.67 11.97
N GLN A 207 -8.36 -5.03 12.39
CA GLN A 207 -8.84 -4.88 13.77
C GLN A 207 -8.25 -5.94 14.71
N THR A 208 -7.90 -7.11 14.16
CA THR A 208 -7.33 -8.24 14.90
C THR A 208 -6.26 -8.92 14.06
N TYR A 209 -5.25 -9.49 14.73
CA TYR A 209 -4.14 -10.18 14.10
C TYR A 209 -4.21 -11.69 14.30
N VAL A 210 -3.67 -12.45 13.36
CA VAL A 210 -3.53 -13.91 13.39
C VAL A 210 -2.05 -14.26 13.41
N LYS A 211 -1.62 -14.95 14.47
CA LYS A 211 -0.27 -15.50 14.58
C LYS A 211 -0.21 -16.88 13.92
N LEU A 212 0.76 -17.09 13.04
CA LEU A 212 1.06 -18.40 12.47
C LEU A 212 2.16 -19.05 13.28
N THR A 213 1.96 -20.31 13.68
CA THR A 213 2.93 -21.10 14.48
C THR A 213 3.51 -22.26 13.69
N SER A 214 2.89 -22.66 12.58
CA SER A 214 3.37 -23.72 11.70
C SER A 214 4.37 -23.18 10.69
N GLU A 215 5.58 -23.75 10.59
CA GLU A 215 6.57 -23.39 9.57
C GLU A 215 6.02 -23.54 8.14
N GLU A 216 5.15 -24.53 7.92
CA GLU A 216 4.51 -24.73 6.63
C GLU A 216 3.54 -23.58 6.30
N ASP A 217 2.72 -23.17 7.29
CA ASP A 217 1.78 -22.06 7.11
C ASP A 217 2.52 -20.74 6.89
N ILE A 218 3.59 -20.47 7.64
CA ILE A 218 4.45 -19.30 7.46
C ILE A 218 5.00 -19.27 6.04
N LYS A 219 5.65 -20.36 5.60
CA LYS A 219 6.23 -20.47 4.26
C LYS A 219 5.19 -20.34 3.14
N ASN A 220 3.99 -20.86 3.34
CA ASN A 220 2.91 -20.71 2.36
C ASN A 220 2.36 -19.29 2.34
N MET A 221 2.27 -18.62 3.51
CA MET A 221 1.84 -17.23 3.59
C MET A 221 2.83 -16.29 2.89
N GLU A 222 4.13 -16.47 3.12
CA GLU A 222 5.19 -15.73 2.41
C GLU A 222 5.08 -15.90 0.90
N LYS A 223 4.90 -17.14 0.43
CA LYS A 223 4.72 -17.40 -1.02
C LYS A 223 3.46 -16.79 -1.59
N LEU A 224 2.36 -16.80 -0.84
CA LEU A 224 1.12 -16.14 -1.26
C LEU A 224 1.37 -14.64 -1.47
N LEU A 225 2.01 -13.99 -0.48
CA LEU A 225 2.32 -12.57 -0.55
C LEU A 225 3.30 -12.25 -1.69
N ASP A 226 4.34 -13.08 -1.89
CA ASP A 226 5.30 -12.90 -2.98
C ASP A 226 4.61 -13.01 -4.35
N MET A 227 3.74 -14.01 -4.55
CA MET A 227 3.03 -14.18 -5.83
C MET A 227 2.05 -13.04 -6.10
N LEU A 228 1.41 -12.50 -5.04
CA LEU A 228 0.53 -11.35 -5.17
C LEU A 228 1.33 -10.08 -5.49
N ASP A 229 2.47 -9.89 -4.83
CA ASP A 229 3.33 -8.71 -5.07
C ASP A 229 3.97 -8.72 -6.46
N ASP A 230 4.36 -9.88 -6.95
CA ASP A 230 4.96 -10.05 -8.28
C ASP A 230 3.92 -9.87 -9.42
N ASN A 231 2.62 -9.91 -9.11
CA ASN A 231 1.58 -9.72 -10.12
C ASN A 231 1.44 -8.24 -10.49
N GLU A 232 1.60 -7.92 -11.78
CA GLU A 232 1.58 -6.54 -12.28
C GLU A 232 0.22 -5.84 -12.14
N ASP A 233 -0.88 -6.58 -12.00
CA ASP A 233 -2.22 -6.03 -11.82
C ASP A 233 -2.54 -5.75 -10.35
N VAL A 234 -1.86 -6.42 -9.41
CA VAL A 234 -2.04 -6.19 -7.98
C VAL A 234 -1.33 -4.90 -7.56
N GLN A 235 -2.07 -3.98 -6.96
CA GLN A 235 -1.55 -2.71 -6.47
C GLN A 235 -1.17 -2.78 -5.00
N ASN A 236 -2.11 -3.28 -4.18
CA ASN A 236 -1.92 -3.40 -2.74
C ASN A 236 -2.42 -4.76 -2.26
N THR A 237 -1.73 -5.30 -1.24
CA THR A 237 -2.15 -6.48 -0.50
C THR A 237 -2.19 -6.12 0.98
N TYR A 238 -3.35 -6.34 1.61
CA TYR A 238 -3.53 -6.13 3.05
C TYR A 238 -3.83 -7.47 3.71
N HIS A 239 -3.27 -7.69 4.89
CA HIS A 239 -3.47 -8.92 5.63
C HIS A 239 -3.39 -8.69 7.13
N ASN A 240 -3.97 -9.61 7.91
CA ASN A 240 -3.92 -9.56 9.35
C ASN A 240 -2.97 -10.60 9.97
N TRP A 241 -1.97 -11.04 9.20
CA TRP A 241 -0.90 -11.88 9.72
C TRP A 241 0.01 -11.08 10.64
N GLU A 242 0.18 -11.55 11.89
CA GLU A 242 1.17 -11.02 12.83
C GLU A 242 2.54 -11.68 12.52
N THR A 243 3.43 -10.91 11.92
CA THR A 243 4.82 -11.34 11.69
C THR A 243 5.61 -11.15 12.97
N GLU A 244 6.39 -12.17 13.39
CA GLU A 244 7.42 -12.00 14.42
C GLU A 244 8.71 -11.54 13.72
N ASP A 245 9.37 -10.50 14.26
CA ASP A 245 10.71 -10.07 13.90
C ASP A 245 11.77 -11.03 14.46
#